data_66f8fe17f58491afe8b94dbd74806e84
#
_entry.id   66f8fe17f58491afe8b94dbd74806e84
#
_cell.length_a   1.000
_cell.length_b   1.000
_cell.length_c   1.000
_cell.angle_alpha   90.00
_cell.angle_beta   90.00
_cell.angle_gamma   90.00
#
_symmetry.space_group_name_H-M   'P 1'
#
loop_
_entity.id
_entity.type
_entity.pdbx_description
1 polymer ?
#
loop_
_entity_poly.entity_id
_entity_poly.type
_entity_poly.pdbx_seq_one_letter_code
_entity_poly.pdbx_strand_id
1 'polypeptide(L)'
;MTPGLRTVGVIGVVLVGLVTSQPGAAPKFSDWAIPTNLGPTINSPFNDFGAAISKDGLSLYFNSDRPGGFGGQDIWISQRPAESDAWGPPMNLGAVINTSAAESVPSLSRDGHFLFFTSTSSGGLGDRDIWVSWRDHTHDDFGWEQPFNLGPAVNSAFFDAGGSLLENDESGEALLFFTSNRPGLGGAGTFDIYVSQVAPNGLFLPATLVPELSSPASDQRPSVRFDGLEVFFYSNRVGSLGNDVWVSSRKTVFDPWSTPVNVGSTVNSASDDQQPQIAANRRTLFFASNRPGGVGGLDLYVTRRTRSEP
;
A
#
# COMPACT_ATOMS: atom_id res chain seq x y z
N MET A 1 54.72 -2.97 -30.47
CA MET A 1 54.03 -3.07 -31.77
C MET A 1 52.64 -3.60 -31.49
N THR A 2 51.63 -2.76 -31.47
CA THR A 2 50.24 -3.09 -31.27
C THR A 2 49.52 -3.09 -32.61
N PRO A 3 48.74 -4.13 -32.98
CA PRO A 3 47.96 -4.07 -34.21
C PRO A 3 46.61 -3.41 -33.93
N GLY A 4 46.30 -2.41 -34.75
CA GLY A 4 45.05 -1.67 -34.67
C GLY A 4 43.84 -2.46 -35.20
N LEU A 5 42.73 -2.34 -34.50
CA LEU A 5 41.41 -2.87 -34.90
C LEU A 5 40.79 -1.93 -35.94
N ARG A 6 40.46 -2.49 -37.10
CA ARG A 6 39.70 -1.78 -38.14
C ARG A 6 38.19 -1.86 -37.80
N THR A 7 37.58 -0.69 -37.63
CA THR A 7 36.14 -0.54 -37.49
C THR A 7 35.48 -0.58 -38.88
N VAL A 8 34.63 -1.56 -39.11
CA VAL A 8 33.73 -1.59 -40.27
C VAL A 8 32.37 -1.08 -39.79
N GLY A 9 32.03 0.13 -40.23
CA GLY A 9 30.73 0.73 -39.97
C GLY A 9 29.69 0.13 -40.94
N VAL A 10 28.66 -0.51 -40.36
CA VAL A 10 27.43 -0.84 -41.08
C VAL A 10 26.37 0.17 -40.60
N ILE A 11 26.00 1.09 -41.49
CA ILE A 11 24.84 1.99 -41.26
C ILE A 11 23.60 1.22 -41.64
N GLY A 12 22.97 0.63 -40.65
CA GLY A 12 21.61 0.07 -40.78
C GLY A 12 20.60 1.17 -40.48
N VAL A 13 19.90 1.66 -41.48
CA VAL A 13 18.72 2.52 -41.29
C VAL A 13 17.57 1.64 -40.78
N VAL A 14 17.31 1.69 -39.47
CA VAL A 14 16.10 1.09 -38.88
C VAL A 14 14.99 2.13 -39.01
N LEU A 15 14.06 1.91 -39.91
CA LEU A 15 12.79 2.60 -39.95
C LEU A 15 11.97 2.10 -38.73
N VAL A 16 12.03 2.85 -37.63
CA VAL A 16 11.12 2.66 -36.50
C VAL A 16 9.78 3.24 -36.92
N GLY A 17 8.85 2.38 -37.32
CA GLY A 17 7.47 2.73 -37.47
C GLY A 17 6.90 3.11 -36.09
N LEU A 18 6.61 4.39 -35.88
CA LEU A 18 5.83 4.86 -34.73
C LEU A 18 4.44 4.24 -34.81
N VAL A 19 4.24 3.11 -34.15
CA VAL A 19 2.90 2.64 -33.81
C VAL A 19 2.43 3.55 -32.67
N THR A 20 1.70 4.60 -33.01
CA THR A 20 0.96 5.40 -32.02
C THR A 20 -0.19 4.53 -31.52
N SER A 21 0.04 3.75 -30.47
CA SER A 21 -1.06 3.18 -29.70
C SER A 21 -1.81 4.37 -29.07
N GLN A 22 -3.03 4.62 -29.52
CA GLN A 22 -3.92 5.55 -28.82
C GLN A 22 -4.06 5.02 -27.39
N PRO A 23 -3.80 5.84 -26.35
CA PRO A 23 -4.07 5.43 -25.00
C PRO A 23 -5.57 5.09 -24.92
N GLY A 24 -5.90 3.81 -24.72
CA GLY A 24 -7.27 3.39 -24.49
C GLY A 24 -7.82 4.17 -23.30
N ALA A 25 -9.05 4.64 -23.38
CA ALA A 25 -9.70 5.31 -22.26
C ALA A 25 -9.53 4.45 -21.00
N ALA A 26 -9.13 5.07 -19.89
CA ALA A 26 -8.98 4.36 -18.63
C ALA A 26 -10.26 3.57 -18.32
N PRO A 27 -10.17 2.32 -17.87
CA PRO A 27 -11.34 1.50 -17.65
C PRO A 27 -12.27 2.19 -16.66
N LYS A 28 -13.49 2.39 -17.05
CA LYS A 28 -14.53 2.89 -16.15
C LYS A 28 -14.96 1.77 -15.21
N PHE A 29 -15.22 2.12 -13.98
CA PHE A 29 -15.71 1.20 -12.94
C PHE A 29 -17.10 1.64 -12.49
N SER A 30 -17.91 0.69 -12.02
CA SER A 30 -19.16 0.97 -11.29
C SER A 30 -18.83 1.65 -9.96
N ASP A 31 -19.88 2.14 -9.29
CA ASP A 31 -19.80 2.47 -7.87
C ASP A 31 -19.41 1.23 -7.05
N TRP A 32 -18.90 1.47 -5.85
CA TRP A 32 -18.58 0.42 -4.90
C TRP A 32 -19.85 -0.25 -4.36
N ALA A 33 -19.82 -1.56 -4.21
CA ALA A 33 -20.87 -2.30 -3.53
C ALA A 33 -20.84 -2.03 -2.01
N ILE A 34 -21.92 -2.36 -1.32
CA ILE A 34 -21.99 -2.30 0.15
C ILE A 34 -20.89 -3.21 0.73
N PRO A 35 -20.06 -2.71 1.65
CA PRO A 35 -18.98 -3.48 2.26
C PRO A 35 -19.50 -4.67 3.07
N THR A 36 -18.74 -5.76 3.02
CA THR A 36 -18.99 -6.97 3.82
C THR A 36 -17.87 -7.11 4.85
N ASN A 37 -18.24 -7.34 6.12
CA ASN A 37 -17.30 -7.73 7.17
C ASN A 37 -16.65 -9.08 6.82
N LEU A 38 -15.35 -9.24 7.02
CA LEU A 38 -14.64 -10.51 6.72
C LEU A 38 -15.02 -11.65 7.69
N GLY A 39 -15.81 -11.35 8.70
CA GLY A 39 -16.37 -12.33 9.64
C GLY A 39 -15.38 -12.82 10.70
N PRO A 40 -15.86 -13.64 11.64
CA PRO A 40 -15.12 -14.02 12.85
C PRO A 40 -13.95 -14.98 12.61
N THR A 41 -13.76 -15.47 11.39
CA THR A 41 -12.53 -16.22 11.05
C THR A 41 -11.35 -15.26 10.98
N ILE A 42 -11.53 -14.08 10.38
CA ILE A 42 -10.49 -13.06 10.22
C ILE A 42 -10.52 -12.08 11.39
N ASN A 43 -11.69 -11.50 11.64
CA ASN A 43 -11.87 -10.51 12.69
C ASN A 43 -12.00 -11.17 14.06
N SER A 44 -11.34 -10.61 15.06
CA SER A 44 -11.34 -11.07 16.44
C SER A 44 -12.05 -10.04 17.35
N PRO A 45 -12.27 -10.34 18.63
CA PRO A 45 -12.76 -9.34 19.59
C PRO A 45 -11.81 -8.16 19.85
N PHE A 46 -10.65 -8.16 19.20
CA PHE A 46 -9.61 -7.13 19.28
C PHE A 46 -9.64 -6.21 18.06
N ASN A 47 -8.51 -5.51 17.76
CA ASN A 47 -8.40 -4.70 16.57
C ASN A 47 -7.73 -5.50 15.46
N ASP A 48 -8.38 -5.57 14.31
CA ASP A 48 -7.89 -6.24 13.11
C ASP A 48 -7.93 -5.23 11.95
N PHE A 49 -6.76 -4.80 11.45
CA PHE A 49 -6.67 -3.72 10.49
C PHE A 49 -5.39 -3.79 9.62
N GLY A 50 -5.18 -2.82 8.72
CA GLY A 50 -3.97 -2.77 7.91
C GLY A 50 -3.84 -3.91 6.92
N ALA A 51 -4.92 -4.24 6.21
CA ALA A 51 -4.91 -5.30 5.21
C ALA A 51 -3.84 -5.09 4.14
N ALA A 52 -3.20 -6.18 3.71
CA ALA A 52 -2.40 -6.29 2.49
C ALA A 52 -2.72 -7.62 1.81
N ILE A 53 -3.06 -7.58 0.53
CA ILE A 53 -3.46 -8.76 -0.22
C ILE A 53 -2.39 -9.13 -1.25
N SER A 54 -2.04 -10.40 -1.34
CA SER A 54 -1.15 -10.91 -2.38
C SER A 54 -1.74 -10.66 -3.78
N LYS A 55 -0.88 -10.59 -4.79
CA LYS A 55 -1.28 -10.30 -6.17
C LYS A 55 -2.29 -11.28 -6.74
N ASP A 56 -2.17 -12.55 -6.36
CA ASP A 56 -3.09 -13.63 -6.74
C ASP A 56 -4.38 -13.65 -5.90
N GLY A 57 -4.45 -12.84 -4.83
CA GLY A 57 -5.61 -12.75 -3.96
C GLY A 57 -5.76 -13.91 -2.98
N LEU A 58 -4.74 -14.72 -2.77
CA LEU A 58 -4.81 -15.95 -1.97
C LEU A 58 -4.27 -15.80 -0.54
N SER A 59 -3.44 -14.78 -0.28
CA SER A 59 -2.84 -14.51 1.04
C SER A 59 -3.22 -13.10 1.51
N LEU A 60 -3.88 -13.00 2.65
CA LEU A 60 -4.27 -11.75 3.32
C LEU A 60 -3.40 -11.55 4.55
N TYR A 61 -2.50 -10.57 4.48
CA TYR A 61 -1.72 -10.09 5.61
C TYR A 61 -2.48 -8.94 6.28
N PHE A 62 -2.42 -8.89 7.59
CA PHE A 62 -3.03 -7.80 8.37
C PHE A 62 -2.37 -7.72 9.75
N ASN A 63 -2.53 -6.63 10.45
CA ASN A 63 -2.07 -6.55 11.82
C ASN A 63 -3.22 -6.69 12.82
N SER A 64 -2.92 -7.27 13.97
CA SER A 64 -3.85 -7.52 15.05
C SER A 64 -3.16 -7.44 16.41
N ASP A 65 -3.90 -6.95 17.41
CA ASP A 65 -3.50 -7.00 18.82
C ASP A 65 -4.14 -8.18 19.58
N ARG A 66 -4.55 -9.22 18.82
CA ARG A 66 -5.11 -10.47 19.39
C ARG A 66 -4.06 -11.24 20.20
N PRO A 67 -4.49 -12.00 21.22
CA PRO A 67 -3.58 -12.87 21.99
C PRO A 67 -2.88 -13.90 21.13
N GLY A 68 -1.65 -14.27 21.55
CA GLY A 68 -0.82 -15.27 20.87
C GLY A 68 0.23 -14.66 19.92
N GLY A 69 0.38 -13.34 19.91
CA GLY A 69 1.46 -12.63 19.27
C GLY A 69 2.73 -12.51 20.10
N PHE A 70 3.71 -11.76 19.60
CA PHE A 70 5.00 -11.51 20.23
C PHE A 70 5.04 -10.16 20.94
N GLY A 71 4.28 -9.17 20.46
CA GLY A 71 4.31 -7.80 20.94
C GLY A 71 2.94 -7.15 21.12
N GLY A 72 2.89 -5.83 20.94
CA GLY A 72 1.65 -5.07 21.05
C GLY A 72 0.70 -5.28 19.89
N GLN A 73 1.21 -5.22 18.68
CA GLN A 73 0.55 -5.54 17.43
C GLN A 73 1.47 -6.42 16.64
N ASP A 74 0.95 -7.47 16.07
CA ASP A 74 1.70 -8.38 15.22
C ASP A 74 1.08 -8.45 13.84
N ILE A 75 1.88 -8.82 12.84
CA ILE A 75 1.39 -9.14 11.51
C ILE A 75 0.96 -10.61 11.49
N TRP A 76 -0.28 -10.82 11.04
CA TRP A 76 -0.90 -12.12 10.87
C TRP A 76 -1.18 -12.36 9.38
N ILE A 77 -1.32 -13.62 9.01
CA ILE A 77 -1.65 -14.02 7.65
C ILE A 77 -2.80 -15.02 7.67
N SER A 78 -3.73 -14.86 6.75
CA SER A 78 -4.76 -15.84 6.42
C SER A 78 -4.65 -16.21 4.95
N GLN A 79 -4.87 -17.47 4.63
CA GLN A 79 -4.75 -18.01 3.28
C GLN A 79 -6.07 -18.64 2.84
N ARG A 80 -6.28 -18.72 1.53
CA ARG A 80 -7.40 -19.43 0.90
C ARG A 80 -6.95 -20.10 -0.39
N PRO A 81 -7.56 -21.25 -0.75
CA PRO A 81 -7.17 -22.01 -1.97
C PRO A 81 -7.51 -21.30 -3.28
N ALA A 82 -8.60 -20.51 -3.31
CA ALA A 82 -9.04 -19.73 -4.46
C ALA A 82 -9.71 -18.43 -4.03
N GLU A 83 -9.78 -17.42 -4.91
CA GLU A 83 -10.44 -16.12 -4.60
C GLU A 83 -11.94 -16.26 -4.21
N SER A 84 -12.61 -17.33 -4.66
CA SER A 84 -13.99 -17.64 -4.31
C SER A 84 -14.15 -18.29 -2.94
N ASP A 85 -13.07 -18.83 -2.37
CA ASP A 85 -13.12 -19.60 -1.14
C ASP A 85 -13.09 -18.70 0.10
N ALA A 86 -13.57 -19.23 1.21
CA ALA A 86 -13.47 -18.59 2.50
C ALA A 86 -12.01 -18.52 2.97
N TRP A 87 -11.70 -17.50 3.75
CA TRP A 87 -10.42 -17.36 4.42
C TRP A 87 -10.23 -18.44 5.48
N GLY A 88 -9.02 -19.01 5.54
CA GLY A 88 -8.61 -19.90 6.62
C GLY A 88 -8.34 -19.13 7.93
N PRO A 89 -8.11 -19.87 9.05
CA PRO A 89 -7.76 -19.26 10.32
C PRO A 89 -6.42 -18.49 10.20
N PRO A 90 -6.31 -17.28 10.80
CA PRO A 90 -5.08 -16.52 10.78
C PRO A 90 -3.94 -17.23 11.54
N MET A 91 -2.75 -17.13 11.00
CA MET A 91 -1.50 -17.56 11.61
C MET A 91 -0.60 -16.34 11.85
N ASN A 92 0.08 -16.30 13.00
CA ASN A 92 1.09 -15.28 13.25
C ASN A 92 2.26 -15.43 12.27
N LEU A 93 2.76 -14.33 11.71
CA LEU A 93 3.83 -14.38 10.69
C LEU A 93 5.20 -14.81 11.26
N GLY A 94 5.31 -14.93 12.58
CA GLY A 94 6.47 -15.48 13.27
C GLY A 94 7.53 -14.45 13.65
N ALA A 95 8.51 -14.92 14.42
CA ALA A 95 9.51 -14.10 15.12
C ALA A 95 10.57 -13.44 14.20
N VAL A 96 10.59 -13.76 12.92
CA VAL A 96 11.43 -13.07 11.94
C VAL A 96 10.89 -11.67 11.68
N ILE A 97 9.56 -11.55 11.56
CA ILE A 97 8.87 -10.29 11.27
C ILE A 97 8.38 -9.64 12.56
N ASN A 98 7.68 -10.41 13.42
CA ASN A 98 7.09 -9.91 14.65
C ASN A 98 8.07 -9.96 15.80
N THR A 99 8.09 -8.91 16.61
CA THR A 99 9.00 -8.75 17.76
C THR A 99 8.19 -8.44 19.02
N SER A 100 8.87 -8.15 20.13
CA SER A 100 8.21 -7.64 21.34
C SER A 100 7.72 -6.20 21.21
N ALA A 101 7.99 -5.54 20.09
CA ALA A 101 7.49 -4.21 19.74
C ALA A 101 6.09 -4.28 19.09
N ALA A 102 5.72 -3.32 18.26
CA ALA A 102 4.49 -3.36 17.51
C ALA A 102 4.82 -3.33 16.02
N GLU A 103 4.44 -4.37 15.30
CA GLU A 103 4.53 -4.49 13.86
C GLU A 103 3.14 -4.32 13.25
N SER A 104 3.02 -3.41 12.28
CA SER A 104 1.71 -3.03 11.76
C SER A 104 1.75 -2.59 10.31
N VAL A 105 0.59 -2.45 9.72
CA VAL A 105 0.37 -1.81 8.41
C VAL A 105 1.22 -2.44 7.31
N PRO A 106 1.13 -3.77 7.11
CA PRO A 106 1.87 -4.46 6.07
C PRO A 106 1.48 -4.00 4.67
N SER A 107 2.39 -4.08 3.72
CA SER A 107 2.11 -3.99 2.29
C SER A 107 3.12 -4.80 1.48
N LEU A 108 2.67 -5.37 0.37
CA LEU A 108 3.51 -6.20 -0.50
C LEU A 108 3.92 -5.40 -1.76
N SER A 109 5.13 -5.65 -2.26
CA SER A 109 5.50 -5.26 -3.62
C SER A 109 4.62 -5.98 -4.64
N ARG A 110 4.53 -5.44 -5.85
CA ARG A 110 3.71 -6.01 -6.93
C ARG A 110 4.13 -7.43 -7.32
N ASP A 111 5.43 -7.73 -7.25
CA ASP A 111 5.97 -9.05 -7.52
C ASP A 111 5.87 -10.02 -6.32
N GLY A 112 5.60 -9.51 -5.12
CA GLY A 112 5.44 -10.27 -3.89
C GLY A 112 6.74 -10.65 -3.19
N HIS A 113 7.88 -10.11 -3.63
CA HIS A 113 9.18 -10.38 -3.02
C HIS A 113 9.47 -9.51 -1.78
N PHE A 114 8.86 -8.33 -1.67
CA PHE A 114 9.07 -7.42 -0.56
C PHE A 114 7.82 -7.27 0.29
N LEU A 115 8.02 -7.28 1.61
CA LEU A 115 7.02 -6.92 2.64
C LEU A 115 7.50 -5.65 3.33
N PHE A 116 6.80 -4.55 3.09
CA PHE A 116 6.95 -3.32 3.85
C PHE A 116 6.00 -3.35 5.04
N PHE A 117 6.45 -2.88 6.17
CA PHE A 117 5.61 -2.75 7.36
C PHE A 117 6.14 -1.64 8.27
N THR A 118 5.34 -1.25 9.24
CA THR A 118 5.69 -0.25 10.24
C THR A 118 6.06 -0.95 11.53
N SER A 119 7.16 -0.55 12.16
CA SER A 119 7.55 -1.09 13.46
C SER A 119 8.03 -0.01 14.42
N THR A 120 7.78 -0.27 15.72
CA THR A 120 8.35 0.48 16.86
C THR A 120 9.62 -0.18 17.42
N SER A 121 10.20 -1.13 16.68
CA SER A 121 11.40 -1.87 17.09
C SER A 121 12.60 -0.95 17.31
N SER A 122 13.45 -1.33 18.25
CA SER A 122 14.73 -0.65 18.49
C SER A 122 15.60 -0.67 17.23
N GLY A 123 16.32 0.42 16.98
CA GLY A 123 17.11 0.61 15.77
C GLY A 123 16.40 1.44 14.71
N GLY A 124 15.18 1.91 14.98
CA GLY A 124 14.50 2.94 14.20
C GLY A 124 15.06 4.34 14.45
N LEU A 125 14.54 5.32 13.72
CA LEU A 125 14.92 6.73 13.79
C LEU A 125 13.92 7.57 14.59
N GLY A 126 12.63 7.17 14.58
CA GLY A 126 11.52 7.89 15.19
C GLY A 126 10.62 7.02 16.04
N ASP A 127 9.39 7.52 16.26
CA ASP A 127 8.35 6.81 17.02
C ASP A 127 7.92 5.51 16.33
N ARG A 128 7.80 5.58 15.02
CA ARG A 128 7.48 4.46 14.13
C ARG A 128 8.25 4.64 12.84
N ASP A 129 8.80 3.57 12.34
CA ASP A 129 9.56 3.56 11.10
C ASP A 129 9.04 2.51 10.13
N ILE A 130 9.29 2.72 8.86
CA ILE A 130 9.04 1.74 7.80
C ILE A 130 10.24 0.82 7.71
N TRP A 131 9.95 -0.47 7.81
CA TRP A 131 10.89 -1.57 7.65
C TRP A 131 10.53 -2.37 6.42
N VAL A 132 11.50 -3.09 5.87
CA VAL A 132 11.27 -3.99 4.74
C VAL A 132 11.95 -5.32 4.98
N SER A 133 11.25 -6.40 4.67
CA SER A 133 11.78 -7.76 4.54
C SER A 133 11.62 -8.22 3.09
N TRP A 134 12.41 -9.18 2.67
CA TRP A 134 12.27 -9.79 1.35
C TRP A 134 12.20 -11.31 1.47
N ARG A 135 11.72 -11.97 0.42
CA ARG A 135 11.70 -13.43 0.28
C ARG A 135 12.04 -13.85 -1.15
N ASP A 136 12.69 -15.00 -1.29
CA ASP A 136 13.06 -15.55 -2.60
C ASP A 136 11.86 -16.22 -3.29
N HIS A 137 11.08 -16.99 -2.53
CA HIS A 137 9.93 -17.73 -3.04
C HIS A 137 8.61 -17.08 -2.67
N THR A 138 7.93 -16.46 -3.64
CA THR A 138 6.69 -15.68 -3.41
C THR A 138 5.50 -16.53 -2.96
N HIS A 139 5.55 -17.86 -3.12
CA HIS A 139 4.55 -18.80 -2.60
C HIS A 139 4.85 -19.30 -1.18
N ASP A 140 6.01 -18.98 -0.62
CA ASP A 140 6.34 -19.23 0.78
C ASP A 140 6.04 -17.98 1.60
N ASP A 141 4.84 -17.94 2.17
CA ASP A 141 4.38 -16.79 2.95
C ASP A 141 5.11 -16.65 4.30
N PHE A 142 5.94 -17.61 4.70
CA PHE A 142 6.75 -17.58 5.91
C PHE A 142 8.26 -17.48 5.63
N GLY A 143 8.68 -17.50 4.38
CA GLY A 143 10.07 -17.43 3.95
C GLY A 143 10.69 -16.02 3.97
N TRP A 144 10.22 -15.16 4.86
CA TRP A 144 10.72 -13.80 5.00
C TRP A 144 12.08 -13.76 5.68
N GLU A 145 13.00 -12.97 5.11
CA GLU A 145 14.33 -12.71 5.68
C GLU A 145 14.26 -11.62 6.78
N GLN A 146 15.35 -11.47 7.54
CA GLN A 146 15.43 -10.46 8.59
C GLN A 146 15.16 -9.05 8.03
N PRO A 147 14.20 -8.31 8.61
CA PRO A 147 13.88 -6.98 8.16
C PRO A 147 15.01 -5.98 8.42
N PHE A 148 15.08 -4.96 7.58
CA PHE A 148 15.92 -3.80 7.80
C PHE A 148 15.13 -2.48 7.71
N ASN A 149 15.58 -1.49 8.48
CA ASN A 149 15.02 -0.15 8.47
C ASN A 149 15.36 0.56 7.14
N LEU A 150 14.41 1.26 6.53
CA LEU A 150 14.64 1.97 5.25
C LEU A 150 15.59 3.17 5.37
N GLY A 151 15.96 3.55 6.59
CA GLY A 151 16.94 4.61 6.85
C GLY A 151 16.41 6.02 6.59
N PRO A 152 17.29 7.05 6.74
CA PRO A 152 16.88 8.45 6.84
C PRO A 152 16.40 9.09 5.52
N ALA A 153 16.49 8.40 4.40
CA ALA A 153 15.89 8.87 3.16
C ALA A 153 14.35 8.74 3.18
N VAL A 154 13.85 7.72 3.88
CA VAL A 154 12.43 7.44 4.06
C VAL A 154 11.99 7.80 5.47
N ASN A 155 12.61 7.22 6.48
CA ASN A 155 12.26 7.41 7.89
C ASN A 155 12.86 8.69 8.47
N SER A 156 12.25 9.24 9.50
CA SER A 156 12.66 10.47 10.18
C SER A 156 12.64 10.29 11.69
N ALA A 157 12.94 11.35 12.45
CA ALA A 157 12.79 11.34 13.91
C ALA A 157 11.30 11.39 14.36
N PHE A 158 10.38 11.28 13.44
CA PHE A 158 8.93 11.37 13.68
C PHE A 158 8.26 10.03 13.35
N PHE A 159 6.95 10.06 13.18
CA PHE A 159 6.14 8.91 12.79
C PHE A 159 6.18 8.74 11.26
N ASP A 160 6.66 7.61 10.78
CA ASP A 160 6.69 7.23 9.37
C ASP A 160 6.08 5.83 9.21
N ALA A 161 5.00 5.70 8.42
CA ALA A 161 4.22 4.46 8.38
C ALA A 161 3.52 4.21 7.05
N GLY A 162 3.10 2.97 6.83
CA GLY A 162 2.16 2.61 5.78
C GLY A 162 2.71 2.74 4.37
N GLY A 163 3.90 2.21 4.14
CA GLY A 163 4.52 2.21 2.82
C GLY A 163 3.69 1.48 1.76
N SER A 164 3.53 2.07 0.58
CA SER A 164 2.91 1.49 -0.61
C SER A 164 3.82 1.69 -1.81
N LEU A 165 4.43 0.60 -2.29
CA LEU A 165 5.36 0.65 -3.42
C LEU A 165 4.59 0.61 -4.74
N LEU A 166 4.81 1.62 -5.58
CA LEU A 166 4.42 1.64 -6.99
C LEU A 166 5.64 1.34 -7.85
N GLU A 167 5.59 0.25 -8.59
CA GLU A 167 6.56 -0.09 -9.64
C GLU A 167 5.94 0.24 -10.99
N ASN A 168 6.47 1.24 -11.65
CA ASN A 168 5.91 1.76 -12.88
C ASN A 168 6.60 1.17 -14.11
N ASP A 169 5.89 0.28 -14.82
CA ASP A 169 6.39 -0.38 -16.02
C ASP A 169 6.62 0.60 -17.20
N GLU A 170 5.94 1.77 -17.22
CA GLU A 170 6.06 2.74 -18.32
C GLU A 170 7.29 3.64 -18.17
N SER A 171 7.59 4.10 -16.95
CA SER A 171 8.73 4.96 -16.68
C SER A 171 9.98 4.20 -16.20
N GLY A 172 9.81 2.95 -15.75
CA GLY A 172 10.86 2.18 -15.09
C GLY A 172 11.18 2.70 -13.67
N GLU A 173 10.37 3.60 -13.13
CA GLU A 173 10.55 4.16 -11.80
C GLU A 173 9.82 3.34 -10.74
N ALA A 174 10.39 3.27 -9.56
CA ALA A 174 9.71 2.77 -8.37
C ALA A 174 9.57 3.90 -7.34
N LEU A 175 8.36 4.05 -6.80
CA LEU A 175 7.98 5.11 -5.87
C LEU A 175 7.34 4.51 -4.62
N LEU A 176 7.90 4.80 -3.45
CA LEU A 176 7.30 4.42 -2.17
C LEU A 176 6.49 5.59 -1.63
N PHE A 177 5.17 5.46 -1.63
CA PHE A 177 4.26 6.40 -0.97
C PHE A 177 4.06 5.97 0.48
N PHE A 178 4.00 6.91 1.41
CA PHE A 178 3.84 6.61 2.83
C PHE A 178 3.29 7.81 3.60
N THR A 179 2.95 7.60 4.86
CA THR A 179 2.46 8.61 5.80
C THR A 179 3.60 9.12 6.68
N SER A 180 3.66 10.42 6.93
CA SER A 180 4.57 11.02 7.90
C SER A 180 3.95 12.24 8.59
N ASN A 181 4.30 12.45 9.88
CA ASN A 181 3.98 13.68 10.58
C ASN A 181 5.21 14.59 10.78
N ARG A 182 6.23 14.43 9.93
CA ARG A 182 7.43 15.26 9.97
C ARG A 182 7.12 16.73 9.68
N PRO A 183 7.62 17.68 10.49
CA PRO A 183 7.39 19.09 10.27
C PRO A 183 8.29 19.68 9.19
N GLY A 184 7.91 20.84 8.67
CA GLY A 184 8.83 21.71 7.93
C GLY A 184 8.97 21.48 6.43
N LEU A 185 8.26 20.54 5.86
CA LEU A 185 8.25 20.32 4.41
C LEU A 185 7.01 20.88 3.69
N GLY A 186 6.24 21.74 4.40
CA GLY A 186 5.03 22.32 3.85
C GLY A 186 3.77 21.48 4.06
N GLY A 187 3.87 20.40 4.83
CA GLY A 187 2.72 19.63 5.29
C GLY A 187 1.77 20.54 6.07
N ALA A 188 0.48 20.43 5.77
CA ALA A 188 -0.53 21.32 6.34
C ALA A 188 -1.32 20.66 7.48
N GLY A 189 -1.21 19.34 7.64
CA GLY A 189 -1.92 18.55 8.64
C GLY A 189 -1.04 17.94 9.72
N THR A 190 -1.65 17.09 10.52
CA THR A 190 -0.93 16.31 11.52
C THR A 190 -0.15 15.16 10.87
N PHE A 191 -0.73 14.54 9.85
CA PHE A 191 -0.14 13.50 9.03
C PHE A 191 -0.37 13.82 7.55
N ASP A 192 0.66 13.67 6.75
CA ASP A 192 0.64 13.94 5.33
C ASP A 192 1.19 12.75 4.53
N ILE A 193 0.89 12.72 3.23
CA ILE A 193 1.39 11.72 2.32
C ILE A 193 2.69 12.19 1.68
N TYR A 194 3.71 11.37 1.82
CA TYR A 194 5.05 11.57 1.26
C TYR A 194 5.37 10.52 0.22
N VAL A 195 6.33 10.81 -0.63
CA VAL A 195 6.87 9.87 -1.62
C VAL A 195 8.37 9.90 -1.62
N SER A 196 9.00 8.72 -1.69
CA SER A 196 10.42 8.53 -1.95
C SER A 196 10.61 7.73 -3.23
N GLN A 197 11.45 8.21 -4.13
CA GLN A 197 11.82 7.49 -5.35
C GLN A 197 12.91 6.47 -5.05
N VAL A 198 12.84 5.30 -5.66
CA VAL A 198 13.91 4.31 -5.63
C VAL A 198 14.85 4.57 -6.81
N ALA A 199 16.10 4.86 -6.51
CA ALA A 199 17.13 5.06 -7.54
C ALA A 199 17.49 3.73 -8.24
N PRO A 200 18.12 3.75 -9.43
CA PRO A 200 18.49 2.53 -10.17
C PRO A 200 19.41 1.56 -9.42
N ASN A 201 20.10 2.03 -8.39
CA ASN A 201 20.92 1.20 -7.50
C ASN A 201 20.14 0.59 -6.32
N GLY A 202 18.82 0.74 -6.30
CA GLY A 202 17.95 0.24 -5.24
C GLY A 202 17.87 1.09 -3.97
N LEU A 203 18.57 2.22 -3.91
CA LEU A 203 18.54 3.12 -2.75
C LEU A 203 17.36 4.09 -2.85
N PHE A 204 16.74 4.39 -1.72
CA PHE A 204 15.72 5.40 -1.62
C PHE A 204 16.32 6.81 -1.64
N LEU A 205 15.69 7.72 -2.40
CA LEU A 205 16.00 9.14 -2.40
C LEU A 205 15.24 9.85 -1.27
N PRO A 206 15.70 11.03 -0.82
CA PRO A 206 15.01 11.79 0.22
C PRO A 206 13.54 11.99 -0.09
N ALA A 207 12.69 11.66 0.88
CA ALA A 207 11.24 11.76 0.73
C ALA A 207 10.77 13.20 0.58
N THR A 208 9.76 13.39 -0.26
CA THR A 208 9.10 14.68 -0.52
C THR A 208 7.60 14.59 -0.25
N LEU A 209 7.00 15.70 0.16
CA LEU A 209 5.54 15.81 0.34
C LEU A 209 4.84 15.63 -1.02
N VAL A 210 3.67 14.99 -1.01
CA VAL A 210 2.75 14.95 -2.15
C VAL A 210 1.60 15.93 -1.89
N PRO A 211 1.73 17.19 -2.32
CA PRO A 211 0.81 18.25 -1.91
C PRO A 211 -0.61 18.05 -2.42
N GLU A 212 -0.79 17.37 -3.56
CA GLU A 212 -2.12 17.07 -4.12
C GLU A 212 -2.92 16.09 -3.26
N LEU A 213 -2.24 15.24 -2.47
CA LEU A 213 -2.86 14.25 -1.60
C LEU A 213 -2.99 14.73 -0.15
N SER A 214 -2.21 15.74 0.22
CA SER A 214 -2.14 16.30 1.59
C SER A 214 -3.09 17.48 1.78
N SER A 215 -3.57 17.70 3.02
CA SER A 215 -4.51 18.75 3.38
C SER A 215 -4.22 19.27 4.80
N PRO A 216 -4.93 20.31 5.30
CA PRO A 216 -4.83 20.73 6.71
C PRO A 216 -5.34 19.68 7.73
N ALA A 217 -5.91 18.57 7.27
CA ALA A 217 -6.33 17.44 8.09
C ALA A 217 -5.27 16.33 8.08
N SER A 218 -5.54 15.21 8.75
CA SER A 218 -4.68 14.02 8.70
C SER A 218 -5.00 13.20 7.46
N ASP A 219 -4.00 13.00 6.61
CA ASP A 219 -4.05 12.22 5.38
C ASP A 219 -3.09 11.05 5.47
N GLN A 220 -3.61 9.81 5.50
CA GLN A 220 -2.83 8.66 5.94
C GLN A 220 -3.04 7.41 5.09
N ARG A 221 -2.05 6.52 5.14
CA ARG A 221 -2.08 5.17 4.58
C ARG A 221 -2.43 5.17 3.08
N PRO A 222 -1.58 5.73 2.22
CA PRO A 222 -1.76 5.61 0.79
C PRO A 222 -1.68 4.15 0.34
N SER A 223 -2.62 3.76 -0.52
CA SER A 223 -2.62 2.48 -1.23
C SER A 223 -2.73 2.78 -2.72
N VAL A 224 -1.59 2.72 -3.39
CA VAL A 224 -1.52 3.04 -4.83
C VAL A 224 -1.87 1.79 -5.63
N ARG A 225 -2.78 1.94 -6.59
CA ARG A 225 -3.11 0.87 -7.53
C ARG A 225 -1.90 0.54 -8.39
N PHE A 226 -1.66 -0.73 -8.71
CA PHE A 226 -0.45 -1.19 -9.39
C PHE A 226 -0.18 -0.57 -10.78
N ASP A 227 -1.17 0.03 -11.42
CA ASP A 227 -0.96 0.81 -12.64
C ASP A 227 -0.67 2.30 -12.37
N GLY A 228 -0.63 2.69 -11.10
CA GLY A 228 -0.33 4.05 -10.68
C GLY A 228 -1.41 5.09 -11.00
N LEU A 229 -2.63 4.68 -11.39
CA LEU A 229 -3.66 5.61 -11.86
C LEU A 229 -4.71 5.97 -10.80
N GLU A 230 -4.77 5.27 -9.67
CA GLU A 230 -5.58 5.62 -8.50
C GLU A 230 -4.75 5.42 -7.22
N VAL A 231 -4.97 6.27 -6.25
CA VAL A 231 -4.47 6.13 -4.88
C VAL A 231 -5.64 6.29 -3.92
N PHE A 232 -5.80 5.29 -3.04
CA PHE A 232 -6.75 5.32 -1.93
C PHE A 232 -5.98 5.67 -0.65
N PHE A 233 -6.58 6.45 0.21
CA PHE A 233 -6.03 6.80 1.52
C PHE A 233 -7.19 7.13 2.46
N TYR A 234 -6.94 7.28 3.75
CA TYR A 234 -7.98 7.76 4.65
C TYR A 234 -7.65 9.14 5.19
N SER A 235 -8.70 9.89 5.48
CA SER A 235 -8.56 11.26 5.96
C SER A 235 -9.78 11.71 6.76
N ASN A 236 -9.54 12.60 7.72
CA ASN A 236 -10.58 13.33 8.42
C ASN A 236 -10.78 14.76 7.86
N ARG A 237 -10.42 14.99 6.59
CA ARG A 237 -10.62 16.28 5.91
C ARG A 237 -12.09 16.65 5.79
N VAL A 238 -12.35 17.93 5.53
CA VAL A 238 -13.72 18.44 5.35
C VAL A 238 -14.49 17.57 4.34
N GLY A 239 -15.67 17.10 4.77
CA GLY A 239 -16.49 16.15 4.02
C GLY A 239 -16.44 14.72 4.55
N SER A 240 -15.62 14.42 5.56
CA SER A 240 -15.63 13.16 6.31
C SER A 240 -16.59 13.24 7.50
N LEU A 241 -17.13 12.09 7.89
CA LEU A 241 -17.93 11.92 9.11
C LEU A 241 -17.08 11.40 10.29
N GLY A 242 -15.93 10.84 10.01
CA GLY A 242 -14.88 10.37 10.92
C GLY A 242 -13.58 10.35 10.15
N ASN A 243 -12.82 9.26 10.25
CA ASN A 243 -11.83 8.93 9.24
C ASN A 243 -12.55 8.24 8.08
N ASP A 244 -12.52 8.82 6.91
CA ASP A 244 -13.16 8.29 5.71
C ASP A 244 -12.12 7.86 4.69
N VAL A 245 -12.46 6.89 3.85
CA VAL A 245 -11.66 6.51 2.68
C VAL A 245 -11.88 7.54 1.57
N TRP A 246 -10.78 8.01 1.00
CA TRP A 246 -10.71 8.97 -0.10
C TRP A 246 -9.94 8.35 -1.27
N VAL A 247 -10.17 8.86 -2.46
CA VAL A 247 -9.49 8.45 -3.68
C VAL A 247 -9.07 9.65 -4.51
N SER A 248 -7.86 9.59 -5.04
CA SER A 248 -7.40 10.48 -6.10
C SER A 248 -7.01 9.65 -7.33
N SER A 249 -7.11 10.25 -8.50
CA SER A 249 -6.79 9.58 -9.77
C SER A 249 -5.98 10.47 -10.69
N ARG A 250 -5.37 9.87 -11.70
CA ARG A 250 -4.67 10.56 -12.78
C ARG A 250 -4.84 9.78 -14.10
N LYS A 251 -4.69 10.46 -15.23
CA LYS A 251 -4.89 9.84 -16.55
C LYS A 251 -3.70 8.97 -16.96
N THR A 252 -2.50 9.45 -16.67
CA THR A 252 -1.24 8.73 -16.87
C THR A 252 -0.38 8.85 -15.63
N VAL A 253 0.66 8.04 -15.51
CA VAL A 253 1.60 8.08 -14.38
C VAL A 253 2.44 9.37 -14.34
N PHE A 254 2.47 10.12 -15.44
CA PHE A 254 3.17 11.40 -15.56
C PHE A 254 2.29 12.61 -15.21
N ASP A 255 0.98 12.43 -15.08
CA ASP A 255 0.06 13.49 -14.69
C ASP A 255 0.06 13.69 -13.17
N PRO A 256 -0.21 14.91 -12.68
CA PRO A 256 -0.45 15.14 -11.27
C PRO A 256 -1.70 14.39 -10.78
N TRP A 257 -1.77 14.13 -9.49
CA TRP A 257 -2.96 13.59 -8.86
C TRP A 257 -4.11 14.61 -8.91
N SER A 258 -5.32 14.13 -9.18
CA SER A 258 -6.53 14.96 -9.11
C SER A 258 -6.81 15.36 -7.65
N THR A 259 -7.63 16.39 -7.46
CA THR A 259 -8.20 16.68 -6.14
C THR A 259 -8.88 15.41 -5.60
N PRO A 260 -8.54 14.96 -4.38
CA PRO A 260 -9.16 13.80 -3.78
C PRO A 260 -10.67 13.94 -3.61
N VAL A 261 -11.38 12.84 -3.81
CA VAL A 261 -12.82 12.74 -3.59
C VAL A 261 -13.14 11.65 -2.56
N ASN A 262 -14.14 11.91 -1.71
CA ASN A 262 -14.65 10.90 -0.79
C ASN A 262 -15.25 9.75 -1.58
N VAL A 263 -14.95 8.49 -1.22
CA VAL A 263 -15.47 7.31 -1.96
C VAL A 263 -16.98 7.11 -1.79
N GLY A 264 -17.62 7.90 -0.94
CA GLY A 264 -19.07 7.98 -0.78
C GLY A 264 -19.62 7.10 0.36
N SER A 265 -20.88 7.39 0.71
CA SER A 265 -21.57 6.79 1.87
C SER A 265 -21.91 5.30 1.72
N THR A 266 -21.72 4.71 0.53
CA THR A 266 -21.82 3.25 0.38
C THR A 266 -20.66 2.56 1.08
N VAL A 267 -19.45 3.12 1.00
CA VAL A 267 -18.24 2.59 1.63
C VAL A 267 -18.04 3.19 3.01
N ASN A 268 -18.02 4.53 3.08
CA ASN A 268 -17.82 5.27 4.32
C ASN A 268 -19.10 5.32 5.16
N SER A 269 -18.96 5.19 6.46
CA SER A 269 -20.03 5.23 7.45
C SER A 269 -19.94 6.47 8.35
N ALA A 270 -20.73 6.53 9.42
CA ALA A 270 -20.56 7.54 10.46
C ALA A 270 -19.45 7.19 11.48
N SER A 271 -18.79 6.05 11.28
CA SER A 271 -17.67 5.56 12.09
C SER A 271 -16.35 5.82 11.36
N ASP A 272 -15.24 5.42 11.96
CA ASP A 272 -13.95 5.45 11.26
C ASP A 272 -13.88 4.34 10.21
N ASP A 273 -13.61 4.73 8.98
CA ASP A 273 -13.34 3.88 7.83
C ASP A 273 -11.94 4.19 7.32
N GLN A 274 -10.98 3.32 7.57
CA GLN A 274 -9.57 3.67 7.48
C GLN A 274 -8.71 2.56 6.91
N GLN A 275 -7.46 2.88 6.59
CA GLN A 275 -6.43 1.96 6.12
C GLN A 275 -6.85 1.16 4.87
N PRO A 276 -7.25 1.85 3.79
CA PRO A 276 -7.65 1.19 2.56
C PRO A 276 -6.51 0.44 1.91
N GLN A 277 -6.84 -0.68 1.26
CA GLN A 277 -5.93 -1.45 0.41
C GLN A 277 -6.64 -1.87 -0.87
N ILE A 278 -6.22 -1.33 -2.00
CA ILE A 278 -6.72 -1.73 -3.32
C ILE A 278 -5.99 -2.99 -3.79
N ALA A 279 -6.74 -4.03 -4.15
CA ALA A 279 -6.18 -5.28 -4.66
C ALA A 279 -5.67 -5.14 -6.10
N ALA A 280 -4.79 -6.06 -6.52
CA ALA A 280 -4.22 -6.12 -7.86
C ALA A 280 -5.27 -6.19 -8.99
N ASN A 281 -6.42 -6.80 -8.72
CA ASN A 281 -7.53 -6.89 -9.66
C ASN A 281 -8.25 -5.54 -9.92
N ARG A 282 -7.87 -4.46 -9.20
CA ARG A 282 -8.40 -3.08 -9.32
C ARG A 282 -9.88 -2.93 -8.94
N ARG A 283 -10.50 -4.00 -8.46
CA ARG A 283 -11.96 -4.09 -8.22
C ARG A 283 -12.31 -4.45 -6.79
N THR A 284 -11.34 -4.83 -5.98
CA THR A 284 -11.54 -5.20 -4.59
C THR A 284 -10.78 -4.22 -3.69
N LEU A 285 -11.49 -3.60 -2.76
CA LEU A 285 -10.95 -2.68 -1.76
C LEU A 285 -11.19 -3.28 -0.38
N PHE A 286 -10.11 -3.51 0.34
CA PHE A 286 -10.14 -3.83 1.77
C PHE A 286 -9.96 -2.55 2.58
N PHE A 287 -10.53 -2.49 3.76
CA PHE A 287 -10.33 -1.39 4.70
C PHE A 287 -10.71 -1.85 6.12
N ALA A 288 -10.36 -1.07 7.12
CA ALA A 288 -10.74 -1.32 8.50
C ALA A 288 -11.84 -0.35 8.92
N SER A 289 -12.79 -0.82 9.76
CA SER A 289 -13.86 0.00 10.28
C SER A 289 -14.29 -0.44 11.69
N ASN A 290 -14.63 0.54 12.52
CA ASN A 290 -15.25 0.31 13.84
C ASN A 290 -16.77 0.53 13.80
N ARG A 291 -17.39 0.37 12.60
CA ARG A 291 -18.83 0.49 12.43
C ARG A 291 -19.60 -0.55 13.24
N PRO A 292 -20.82 -0.22 13.72
CA PRO A 292 -21.65 -1.16 14.46
C PRO A 292 -21.90 -2.47 13.70
N GLY A 293 -21.95 -3.58 14.45
CA GLY A 293 -22.17 -4.93 13.90
C GLY A 293 -20.88 -5.67 13.51
N GLY A 294 -19.72 -5.13 13.87
CA GLY A 294 -18.43 -5.82 13.80
C GLY A 294 -18.25 -6.87 14.89
N VAL A 295 -17.07 -7.49 14.92
CA VAL A 295 -16.68 -8.53 15.88
C VAL A 295 -15.86 -7.92 17.03
N GLY A 296 -15.00 -6.94 16.73
CA GLY A 296 -14.07 -6.31 17.67
C GLY A 296 -14.11 -4.80 17.68
N GLY A 297 -12.95 -4.17 17.90
CA GLY A 297 -12.78 -2.73 17.85
C GLY A 297 -12.74 -2.25 16.40
N LEU A 298 -11.62 -2.45 15.72
CA LEU A 298 -11.50 -2.29 14.27
C LEU A 298 -11.61 -3.67 13.64
N ASP A 299 -12.46 -3.79 12.64
CA ASP A 299 -12.63 -5.01 11.86
C ASP A 299 -12.25 -4.76 10.40
N LEU A 300 -11.78 -5.79 9.74
CA LEU A 300 -11.55 -5.79 8.30
C LEU A 300 -12.84 -6.00 7.52
N TYR A 301 -13.04 -5.12 6.53
CA TYR A 301 -14.15 -5.15 5.58
C TYR A 301 -13.62 -5.23 4.15
N VAL A 302 -14.46 -5.71 3.26
CA VAL A 302 -14.18 -5.76 1.82
C VAL A 302 -15.36 -5.22 1.03
N THR A 303 -15.06 -4.41 0.02
CA THR A 303 -16.03 -3.99 -0.99
C THR A 303 -15.50 -4.26 -2.40
N ARG A 304 -16.40 -4.31 -3.37
CA ARG A 304 -16.07 -4.61 -4.77
C ARG A 304 -16.77 -3.66 -5.70
N ARG A 305 -16.12 -3.42 -6.85
CA ARG A 305 -16.71 -2.73 -8.00
C ARG A 305 -16.53 -3.57 -9.26
N THR A 306 -17.39 -3.39 -10.26
CA THR A 306 -17.27 -4.07 -11.55
C THR A 306 -16.64 -3.14 -12.59
N ARG A 307 -16.08 -3.71 -13.64
CA ARG A 307 -15.69 -2.95 -14.83
C ARG A 307 -16.98 -2.55 -15.54
N SER A 308 -17.15 -1.27 -15.83
CA SER A 308 -18.19 -0.85 -16.77
C SER A 308 -17.77 -1.28 -18.16
N GLU A 309 -18.68 -1.87 -18.91
CA GLU A 309 -18.45 -2.11 -20.34
C GLU A 309 -18.29 -0.76 -21.06
N PRO A 310 -17.41 -0.71 -22.08
CA PRO A 310 -17.17 0.51 -22.84
C PRO A 310 -18.39 0.99 -23.60
#